data_8059b55343e200bf8bc2f93f4ac4a7b7
#
_entry.id   8059b55343e200bf8bc2f93f4ac4a7b7
#
_cell.length_a   1.000
_cell.length_b   1.000
_cell.length_c   1.000
_cell.angle_alpha   90.00
_cell.angle_beta   90.00
_cell.angle_gamma   90.00
#
_symmetry.space_group_name_H-M   'P 1'
#
loop_
_entity.id
_entity.type
_entity.pdbx_description
1 polymer ?
#
loop_
_entity_poly.entity_id
_entity_poly.type
_entity_poly.pdbx_seq_one_letter_code
_entity_poly.pdbx_strand_id
1 'polypeptide(L)'
;MVKTVNIGSEVRPVKFGFAALMQFTDATGYKLADLDKIGESLTLSEALELVRAGLKQGARIEKQPFNYELEEIADWLDDSPGALEEILAIFTDSFTQEKK
;
A
#
# COMPACT_ATOMS: atom_id res chain seq x y z
N MET A 1 11.43 8.22 0.72
CA MET A 1 10.63 9.38 0.28
C MET A 1 9.17 9.00 0.12
N VAL A 2 8.29 9.90 0.49
CA VAL A 2 6.86 9.65 0.45
C VAL A 2 6.31 10.07 -0.92
N LYS A 3 5.48 9.23 -1.50
CA LYS A 3 4.78 9.56 -2.73
C LYS A 3 3.33 9.81 -2.42
N THR A 4 2.61 10.36 -3.37
CA THR A 4 1.20 10.65 -3.16
C THR A 4 0.35 10.05 -4.26
N VAL A 5 -0.90 9.74 -3.92
CA VAL A 5 -1.87 9.27 -4.89
C VAL A 5 -3.20 9.97 -4.62
N ASN A 6 -4.02 10.06 -5.65
CA ASN A 6 -5.37 10.56 -5.49
C ASN A 6 -6.29 9.40 -5.19
N ILE A 7 -6.79 9.35 -3.98
CA ILE A 7 -7.68 8.28 -3.57
C ILE A 7 -8.57 8.79 -2.44
N GLY A 8 -9.83 8.41 -2.46
CA GLY A 8 -10.76 8.86 -1.45
C GLY A 8 -11.03 10.33 -1.52
N SER A 9 -11.04 10.89 -2.74
CA SER A 9 -11.31 12.30 -3.00
C SER A 9 -10.25 13.25 -2.46
N GLU A 10 -9.07 12.71 -2.14
CA GLU A 10 -7.97 13.52 -1.60
C GLU A 10 -6.65 12.99 -2.12
N VAL A 11 -5.66 13.86 -2.11
CA VAL A 11 -4.29 13.43 -2.35
C VAL A 11 -3.76 12.90 -1.03
N ARG A 12 -3.34 11.64 -1.02
CA ARG A 12 -2.89 11.00 0.22
C ARG A 12 -1.47 10.50 0.08
N PRO A 13 -0.68 10.60 1.15
CA PRO A 13 0.70 10.11 1.11
C PRO A 13 0.76 8.58 1.21
N VAL A 14 1.73 8.00 0.53
CA VAL A 14 1.95 6.55 0.51
C VAL A 14 3.43 6.30 0.75
N LYS A 15 3.71 5.36 1.64
CA LYS A 15 5.09 5.00 1.92
C LYS A 15 5.20 3.48 2.05
N PHE A 16 6.01 2.88 1.19
CA PHE A 16 6.30 1.47 1.31
C PHE A 16 7.74 1.29 1.75
N GLY A 17 7.93 0.95 3.01
CA GLY A 17 9.20 0.64 3.57
C GLY A 17 9.02 -0.53 4.50
N PHE A 18 9.95 -0.73 5.42
CA PHE A 18 9.86 -1.90 6.30
C PHE A 18 8.64 -1.87 7.19
N ALA A 19 8.21 -0.69 7.65
CA ALA A 19 7.02 -0.64 8.50
C ALA A 19 5.78 -1.10 7.75
N ALA A 20 5.64 -0.69 6.49
CA ALA A 20 4.50 -1.14 5.70
C ALA A 20 4.59 -2.64 5.42
N LEU A 21 5.79 -3.15 5.15
CA LEU A 21 5.96 -4.58 4.94
C LEU A 21 5.61 -5.36 6.19
N MET A 22 6.05 -4.88 7.35
CA MET A 22 5.73 -5.55 8.59
C MET A 22 4.23 -5.62 8.80
N GLN A 23 3.55 -4.51 8.57
CA GLN A 23 2.10 -4.47 8.71
C GLN A 23 1.43 -5.43 7.72
N PHE A 24 1.89 -5.44 6.48
CA PHE A 24 1.30 -6.30 5.47
C PHE A 24 1.51 -7.77 5.79
N THR A 25 2.73 -8.16 6.18
CA THR A 25 3.00 -9.56 6.47
C THR A 25 2.26 -10.00 7.71
N ASP A 26 2.10 -9.12 8.70
CA ASP A 26 1.32 -9.47 9.88
C ASP A 26 -0.14 -9.70 9.53
N ALA A 27 -0.68 -8.92 8.60
CA ALA A 27 -2.09 -9.02 8.25
C ALA A 27 -2.36 -10.21 7.36
N THR A 28 -1.40 -10.62 6.54
CA THR A 28 -1.65 -11.64 5.52
C THR A 28 -0.99 -12.97 5.79
N GLY A 29 0.01 -13.00 6.67
CA GLY A 29 0.76 -14.23 6.92
C GLY A 29 1.90 -14.47 5.96
N TYR A 30 2.16 -13.55 5.04
CA TYR A 30 3.31 -13.67 4.15
C TYR A 30 4.60 -13.61 4.95
N LYS A 31 5.64 -14.24 4.44
CA LYS A 31 6.96 -14.24 5.08
C LYS A 31 7.93 -13.48 4.22
N LEU A 32 9.08 -13.16 4.80
CA LEU A 32 10.10 -12.46 4.03
C LEU A 32 10.47 -13.18 2.75
N ALA A 33 10.48 -14.50 2.78
CA ALA A 33 10.83 -15.26 1.58
C ALA A 33 9.80 -15.11 0.48
N ASP A 34 8.61 -14.64 0.82
CA ASP A 34 7.52 -14.52 -0.15
C ASP A 34 7.43 -13.12 -0.76
N LEU A 35 8.31 -12.21 -0.36
CA LEU A 35 8.16 -10.81 -0.78
C LEU A 35 8.25 -10.61 -2.28
N ASP A 36 9.07 -11.40 -2.94
CA ASP A 36 9.22 -11.26 -4.39
C ASP A 36 8.00 -11.78 -5.14
N LYS A 37 7.11 -12.48 -4.45
CA LYS A 37 5.90 -12.98 -5.08
C LYS A 37 4.73 -12.03 -4.95
N ILE A 38 4.86 -11.02 -4.12
CA ILE A 38 3.73 -10.14 -3.82
C ILE A 38 3.24 -9.44 -5.07
N GLY A 39 4.14 -8.98 -5.92
CA GLY A 39 3.74 -8.27 -7.11
C GLY A 39 3.15 -9.15 -8.20
N GLU A 40 3.23 -10.47 -8.05
CA GLU A 40 2.81 -11.38 -9.09
C GLU A 40 1.41 -11.91 -8.91
N SER A 41 1.01 -12.10 -7.67
CA SER A 41 -0.26 -12.76 -7.43
C SER A 41 -0.77 -12.42 -6.04
N LEU A 42 -1.79 -11.58 -6.01
CA LEU A 42 -2.43 -11.18 -4.76
C LEU A 42 -3.93 -11.42 -4.89
N THR A 43 -4.53 -11.90 -3.82
CA THR A 43 -5.99 -11.86 -3.77
C THR A 43 -6.41 -10.40 -3.57
N LEU A 44 -7.68 -10.12 -3.79
CA LEU A 44 -8.16 -8.76 -3.59
C LEU A 44 -7.97 -8.30 -2.15
N SER A 45 -8.26 -9.18 -1.19
CA SER A 45 -8.05 -8.83 0.21
C SER A 45 -6.59 -8.49 0.50
N GLU A 46 -5.68 -9.27 -0.08
CA GLU A 46 -4.26 -9.03 0.14
C GLU A 46 -3.84 -7.70 -0.49
N ALA A 47 -4.37 -7.41 -1.68
CA ALA A 47 -4.05 -6.13 -2.31
C ALA A 47 -4.54 -4.96 -1.46
N LEU A 48 -5.74 -5.10 -0.89
CA LEU A 48 -6.27 -4.05 -0.02
C LEU A 48 -5.43 -3.87 1.24
N GLU A 49 -4.94 -4.97 1.81
CA GLU A 49 -4.06 -4.86 2.97
C GLU A 49 -2.76 -4.14 2.60
N LEU A 50 -2.24 -4.39 1.42
CA LEU A 50 -1.02 -3.72 0.99
C LEU A 50 -1.28 -2.22 0.81
N VAL A 51 -2.39 -1.86 0.17
CA VAL A 51 -2.75 -0.47 -0.01
C VAL A 51 -2.90 0.22 1.34
N ARG A 52 -3.61 -0.42 2.25
CA ARG A 52 -3.83 0.16 3.57
C ARG A 52 -2.51 0.37 4.30
N ALA A 53 -1.61 -0.60 4.20
CA ALA A 53 -0.32 -0.48 4.86
C ALA A 53 0.47 0.72 4.33
N GLY A 54 0.49 0.88 3.02
CA GLY A 54 1.21 2.01 2.43
C GLY A 54 0.60 3.34 2.81
N LEU A 55 -0.72 3.43 2.78
CA LEU A 55 -1.41 4.67 3.14
C LEU A 55 -1.23 5.00 4.61
N LYS A 56 -1.29 4.00 5.47
CA LYS A 56 -1.13 4.23 6.89
C LYS A 56 0.27 4.74 7.20
N GLN A 57 1.28 4.15 6.59
CA GLN A 57 2.64 4.58 6.87
C GLN A 57 2.94 5.93 6.27
N GLY A 58 2.37 6.24 5.10
CA GLY A 58 2.50 7.58 4.56
C GLY A 58 1.90 8.62 5.47
N ALA A 59 0.71 8.33 5.99
CA ALA A 59 0.06 9.25 6.93
C ALA A 59 0.88 9.41 8.19
N ARG A 60 1.46 8.32 8.70
CA ARG A 60 2.28 8.40 9.90
C ARG A 60 3.46 9.35 9.69
N ILE A 61 4.12 9.24 8.56
CA ILE A 61 5.29 10.08 8.29
C ILE A 61 4.88 11.54 8.14
N GLU A 62 3.72 11.78 7.53
CA GLU A 62 3.23 13.14 7.35
C GLU A 62 2.46 13.63 8.57
N LYS A 63 2.40 12.83 9.62
CA LYS A 63 1.76 13.20 10.88
C LYS A 63 0.28 13.49 10.71
N GLN A 64 -0.37 12.71 9.87
CA GLN A 64 -1.80 12.80 9.63
C GLN A 64 -2.49 11.63 10.30
N PRO A 65 -3.73 11.81 10.76
CA PRO A 65 -4.47 10.70 11.35
C PRO A 65 -4.83 9.65 10.29
N PHE A 66 -4.92 8.41 10.72
CA PHE A 66 -5.32 7.34 9.81
C PHE A 66 -6.08 6.28 10.62
N ASN A 67 -7.39 6.23 10.42
CA ASN A 67 -8.26 5.29 11.09
C ASN A 67 -9.25 4.69 10.12
N TYR A 68 -8.77 4.19 9.00
CA TYR A 68 -9.65 3.70 7.95
C TYR A 68 -9.60 2.18 7.88
N GLU A 69 -10.78 1.59 7.73
CA GLU A 69 -10.89 0.16 7.59
C GLU A 69 -10.75 -0.26 6.14
N LEU A 70 -10.55 -1.57 5.94
CA LEU A 70 -10.39 -2.07 4.58
C LEU A 70 -11.60 -1.75 3.70
N GLU A 71 -12.78 -1.77 4.27
CA GLU A 71 -13.98 -1.50 3.49
C GLU A 71 -14.01 -0.07 2.98
N GLU A 72 -13.52 0.85 3.79
CA GLU A 72 -13.46 2.24 3.34
C GLU A 72 -12.47 2.39 2.19
N ILE A 73 -11.35 1.70 2.29
CA ILE A 73 -10.36 1.75 1.23
C ILE A 73 -10.91 1.13 -0.04
N ALA A 74 -11.65 0.04 0.09
CA ALA A 74 -12.29 -0.57 -1.07
C ALA A 74 -13.25 0.41 -1.74
N ASP A 75 -14.01 1.16 -0.94
CA ASP A 75 -14.90 2.17 -1.49
C ASP A 75 -14.15 3.25 -2.23
N TRP A 76 -13.02 3.66 -1.68
CA TRP A 76 -12.19 4.66 -2.35
C TRP A 76 -11.70 4.17 -3.69
N LEU A 77 -11.32 2.90 -3.76
CA LEU A 77 -10.83 2.33 -5.01
C LEU A 77 -11.95 2.23 -6.05
N ASP A 78 -13.18 2.00 -5.59
CA ASP A 78 -14.32 2.01 -6.50
C ASP A 78 -14.46 3.37 -7.18
N ASP A 79 -14.21 4.44 -6.43
CA ASP A 79 -14.37 5.80 -6.92
C ASP A 79 -13.14 6.31 -7.66
N SER A 80 -12.03 5.60 -7.57
CA SER A 80 -10.77 6.06 -8.14
C SER A 80 -10.16 4.97 -9.01
N PRO A 81 -10.73 4.72 -10.19
CA PRO A 81 -10.19 3.68 -11.06
C PRO A 81 -8.73 3.99 -11.39
N GLY A 82 -7.90 3.01 -11.32
CA GLY A 82 -6.50 3.19 -11.59
C GLY A 82 -5.66 3.47 -10.37
N ALA A 83 -6.29 3.85 -9.24
CA ALA A 83 -5.52 4.13 -8.05
C ALA A 83 -4.81 2.87 -7.54
N LEU A 84 -5.47 1.72 -7.62
CA LEU A 84 -4.86 0.47 -7.18
C LEU A 84 -3.61 0.18 -7.98
N GLU A 85 -3.68 0.32 -9.30
CA GLU A 85 -2.52 0.06 -10.13
C GLU A 85 -1.40 1.04 -9.84
N GLU A 86 -1.76 2.29 -9.59
CA GLU A 86 -0.76 3.29 -9.28
C GLU A 86 -0.05 2.97 -7.98
N ILE A 87 -0.79 2.56 -6.97
CA ILE A 87 -0.20 2.22 -5.68
C ILE A 87 0.66 0.98 -5.79
N LEU A 88 0.22 -0.02 -6.54
CA LEU A 88 1.03 -1.22 -6.73
C LEU A 88 2.32 -0.91 -7.48
N ALA A 89 2.26 0.04 -8.41
CA ALA A 89 3.47 0.46 -9.10
C ALA A 89 4.44 1.14 -8.14
N ILE A 90 3.92 1.95 -7.22
CA ILE A 90 4.76 2.59 -6.22
C ILE A 90 5.43 1.52 -5.34
N PHE A 91 4.65 0.51 -4.96
CA PHE A 91 5.20 -0.58 -4.17
C PHE A 91 6.34 -1.27 -4.91
N THR A 92 6.10 -1.63 -6.16
CA THR A 92 7.11 -2.32 -6.96
C THR A 92 8.37 -1.48 -7.09
N ASP A 93 8.20 -0.19 -7.37
CA ASP A 93 9.34 0.70 -7.50
C ASP A 93 10.15 0.77 -6.22
N SER A 94 9.47 0.73 -5.08
CA SER A 94 10.16 0.85 -3.80
C SER A 94 11.14 -0.28 -3.56
N PHE A 95 10.93 -1.43 -4.19
CA PHE A 95 11.77 -2.58 -3.94
C PHE A 95 12.64 -2.98 -5.12
N THR A 96 12.36 -2.44 -6.31
CA THR A 96 13.21 -2.77 -7.45
C THR A 96 14.40 -1.83 -7.56
N GLN A 97 14.33 -0.68 -6.92
CA GLN A 97 15.43 0.26 -7.01
C GLN A 97 16.70 -0.28 -6.41
N GLU A 98 16.57 -1.25 -5.53
CA GLU A 98 17.75 -1.80 -4.87
C GLU A 98 18.53 -2.73 -5.74
N LYS A 99 18.02 -2.99 -6.88
CA LYS A 99 18.70 -3.91 -7.77
C LYS A 99 19.88 -3.33 -8.46
N LYS A 100 20.11 -2.11 -8.27
CA LYS A 100 21.21 -1.46 -8.95
C LYS A 100 22.55 -2.00 -8.72
#